data_56f3969a9003c80a755cbf535497aab3
#
_entry.id   56f3969a9003c80a755cbf535497aab3
#
_cell.length_a   1.000
_cell.length_b   1.000
_cell.length_c   1.000
_cell.angle_alpha   90.00
_cell.angle_beta   90.00
_cell.angle_gamma   90.00
#
_symmetry.space_group_name_H-M   'P 1'
#
loop_
_entity.id
_entity.type
_entity.pdbx_description
1 polymer ?
#
loop_
_entity_poly.entity_id
_entity_poly.type
_entity_poly.pdbx_seq_one_letter_code
_entity_poly.pdbx_strand_id
1 'polypeptide(L)'
;YGIVAMLSYFLGGPLADRFEARNLLIVALFATGMGGFYFAEIPDLQGLYYLYAFWGCSTILLFWGALIKATREWGGVTQQGKAFGFLEAGRGLFAAILVSLAIAILSFALPGDLANLVSGERRQAMQDIIYLYVGATLIAGVFVALFVPIQAGVETSPQSAFILRRGLSKVLSNPLIWPQMLIVMSAYVAYKGVDYYVLY
;
A
#
# COMPACT_ATOMS: atom_id res chain seq x y z
N TYR A 1 -3.50 11.63 5.63
CA TYR A 1 -3.56 10.39 4.85
C TYR A 1 -4.99 10.05 4.42
N GLY A 2 -5.92 9.81 5.35
CA GLY A 2 -7.25 9.23 5.08
C GLY A 2 -8.06 9.96 4.02
N ILE A 3 -8.15 11.29 4.06
CA ILE A 3 -8.90 12.09 3.08
C ILE A 3 -8.29 11.93 1.68
N VAL A 4 -6.97 12.04 1.56
CA VAL A 4 -6.28 11.89 0.27
C VAL A 4 -6.42 10.47 -0.26
N ALA A 5 -6.28 9.46 0.61
CA ALA A 5 -6.48 8.07 0.26
C ALA A 5 -7.91 7.81 -0.25
N MET A 6 -8.93 8.36 0.42
CA MET A 6 -10.32 8.24 0.00
C MET A 6 -10.55 8.82 -1.42
N LEU A 7 -10.03 10.02 -1.69
CA LEU A 7 -10.11 10.62 -3.01
C LEU A 7 -9.32 9.81 -4.06
N SER A 8 -8.19 9.27 -3.67
CA SER A 8 -7.32 8.45 -4.52
C SER A 8 -7.97 7.14 -4.97
N TYR A 9 -8.85 6.54 -4.17
CA TYR A 9 -9.61 5.34 -4.58
C TYR A 9 -10.50 5.60 -5.81
N PHE A 10 -11.11 6.77 -5.93
CA PHE A 10 -11.95 7.11 -7.09
C PHE A 10 -11.13 7.25 -8.38
N LEU A 11 -9.89 7.70 -8.29
CA LEU A 11 -9.03 7.96 -9.43
C LEU A 11 -8.10 6.77 -9.74
N GLY A 12 -7.81 5.93 -8.75
CA GLY A 12 -6.85 4.83 -8.87
C GLY A 12 -7.30 3.74 -9.83
N GLY A 13 -8.59 3.40 -9.86
CA GLY A 13 -9.14 2.43 -10.81
C GLY A 13 -8.92 2.84 -12.26
N PRO A 14 -9.44 4.00 -12.70
CA PRO A 14 -9.22 4.51 -14.06
C PRO A 14 -7.74 4.69 -14.43
N LEU A 15 -6.90 5.05 -13.46
CA LEU A 15 -5.46 5.18 -13.68
C LEU A 15 -4.82 3.81 -13.94
N ALA A 16 -5.16 2.82 -13.13
CA ALA A 16 -4.70 1.44 -13.30
C ALA A 16 -5.17 0.82 -14.62
N ASP A 17 -6.37 1.17 -15.10
CA ASP A 17 -6.87 0.71 -16.39
C ASP A 17 -6.11 1.33 -17.57
N ARG A 18 -5.61 2.56 -17.41
CA ARG A 18 -4.95 3.32 -18.49
C ARG A 18 -3.46 2.99 -18.63
N PHE A 19 -2.81 2.66 -17.53
CA PHE A 19 -1.37 2.40 -17.51
C PHE A 19 -1.07 0.93 -17.21
N GLU A 20 0.12 0.49 -17.59
CA GLU A 20 0.61 -0.84 -17.24
C GLU A 20 0.77 -0.96 -15.72
N ALA A 21 0.24 -2.04 -15.15
CA ALA A 21 0.30 -2.29 -13.72
C ALA A 21 1.74 -2.29 -13.19
N ARG A 22 2.67 -2.91 -13.94
CA ARG A 22 4.09 -2.95 -13.59
C ARG A 22 4.69 -1.56 -13.40
N ASN A 23 4.48 -0.66 -14.36
CA ASN A 23 5.05 0.68 -14.32
C ASN A 23 4.48 1.51 -13.17
N LEU A 24 3.17 1.39 -12.92
CA LEU A 24 2.53 2.04 -11.78
C LEU A 24 3.07 1.51 -10.44
N LEU A 25 3.28 0.19 -10.31
CA LEU A 25 3.86 -0.42 -9.11
C LEU A 25 5.28 0.07 -8.86
N ILE A 26 6.12 0.14 -9.90
CA ILE A 26 7.49 0.64 -9.80
C ILE A 26 7.48 2.10 -9.31
N VAL A 27 6.73 2.97 -10.00
CA VAL A 27 6.64 4.39 -9.62
C VAL A 27 6.11 4.55 -8.19
N ALA A 28 5.08 3.79 -7.82
CA ALA A 28 4.49 3.84 -6.50
C ALA A 28 5.48 3.43 -5.39
N LEU A 29 6.21 2.33 -5.59
CA LEU A 29 7.18 1.82 -4.61
C LEU A 29 8.37 2.77 -4.45
N PHE A 30 8.91 3.28 -5.56
CA PHE A 30 10.00 4.27 -5.47
C PHE A 30 9.52 5.59 -4.85
N ALA A 31 8.36 6.10 -5.22
CA ALA A 31 7.78 7.30 -4.63
C ALA A 31 7.55 7.11 -3.12
N THR A 32 6.98 5.96 -2.71
CA THR A 32 6.75 5.67 -1.30
C THR A 32 8.06 5.57 -0.52
N GLY A 33 9.08 4.90 -1.08
CA GLY A 33 10.42 4.81 -0.50
C GLY A 33 11.10 6.17 -0.36
N MET A 34 11.01 7.02 -1.39
CA MET A 34 11.54 8.40 -1.31
C MET A 34 10.89 9.21 -0.19
N GLY A 35 9.58 9.08 0.01
CA GLY A 35 8.90 9.67 1.15
C GLY A 35 9.45 9.17 2.49
N GLY A 36 9.90 7.92 2.55
CA GLY A 36 10.51 7.35 3.75
C GLY A 36 11.84 7.99 4.13
N PHE A 37 12.65 8.45 3.19
CA PHE A 37 13.86 9.23 3.50
C PHE A 37 13.51 10.55 4.17
N TYR A 38 12.47 11.24 3.68
CA TYR A 38 11.98 12.45 4.34
C TYR A 38 11.43 12.16 5.73
N PHE A 39 10.79 11.00 5.92
CA PHE A 39 10.31 10.57 7.24
C PHE A 39 11.46 10.32 8.23
N ALA A 40 12.60 9.82 7.76
CA ALA A 40 13.79 9.60 8.58
C ALA A 40 14.40 10.89 9.14
N GLU A 41 14.16 12.03 8.51
CA GLU A 41 14.52 13.35 9.07
C GLU A 41 13.70 13.72 10.32
N ILE A 42 12.63 12.94 10.61
CA ILE A 42 11.67 13.19 11.71
C ILE A 42 11.12 14.63 11.61
N PRO A 43 10.37 14.92 10.51
CA PRO A 43 9.85 16.24 10.25
C PRO A 43 8.85 16.68 11.34
N ASP A 44 8.62 17.97 11.40
CA ASP A 44 7.59 18.57 12.24
C ASP A 44 6.17 18.10 11.83
N LEU A 45 5.17 18.50 12.62
CA LEU A 45 3.78 18.10 12.39
C LEU A 45 3.28 18.52 10.99
N GLN A 46 3.70 19.69 10.49
CA GLN A 46 3.31 20.17 9.19
C GLN A 46 3.94 19.34 8.07
N GLY A 47 5.22 18.99 8.21
CA GLY A 47 5.92 18.09 7.31
C GLY A 47 5.28 16.70 7.26
N LEU A 48 4.84 16.19 8.42
CA LEU A 48 4.09 14.93 8.49
C LEU A 48 2.75 15.01 7.74
N TYR A 49 2.01 16.11 7.80
CA TYR A 49 0.78 16.27 7.02
C TYR A 49 1.03 16.14 5.52
N TYR A 50 2.08 16.78 4.99
CA TYR A 50 2.44 16.69 3.58
C TYR A 50 2.91 15.29 3.21
N LEU A 51 3.75 14.67 4.03
CA LEU A 51 4.24 13.31 3.81
C LEU A 51 3.10 12.30 3.77
N TYR A 52 2.19 12.34 4.74
CA TYR A 52 1.03 11.44 4.77
C TYR A 52 0.04 11.69 3.64
N ALA A 53 -0.10 12.92 3.16
CA ALA A 53 -0.86 13.23 1.96
C ALA A 53 -0.19 12.61 0.73
N PHE A 54 1.12 12.77 0.58
CA PHE A 54 1.92 12.16 -0.48
C PHE A 54 1.81 10.63 -0.47
N TRP A 55 1.93 10.00 0.69
CA TRP A 55 1.75 8.56 0.82
C TRP A 55 0.31 8.11 0.52
N GLY A 56 -0.70 8.91 0.80
CA GLY A 56 -2.08 8.66 0.37
C GLY A 56 -2.21 8.56 -1.15
N CYS A 57 -1.45 9.39 -1.89
CA CYS A 57 -1.38 9.30 -3.34
C CYS A 57 -0.54 8.10 -3.80
N SER A 58 0.68 7.96 -3.32
CA SER A 58 1.58 6.91 -3.82
C SER A 58 1.05 5.50 -3.54
N THR A 59 0.48 5.26 -2.35
CA THR A 59 0.01 3.93 -1.94
C THR A 59 -1.38 3.59 -2.44
N ILE A 60 -2.28 4.54 -2.55
CA ILE A 60 -3.66 4.25 -2.96
C ILE A 60 -3.89 4.55 -4.43
N LEU A 61 -3.52 5.74 -4.90
CA LEU A 61 -3.75 6.12 -6.29
C LEU A 61 -2.90 5.27 -7.26
N LEU A 62 -1.61 5.10 -6.95
CA LEU A 62 -0.68 4.44 -7.86
C LEU A 62 -0.56 2.93 -7.58
N PHE A 63 -0.34 2.56 -6.31
CA PHE A 63 0.02 1.18 -5.96
C PHE A 63 -1.18 0.25 -5.91
N TRP A 64 -2.24 0.62 -5.18
CA TRP A 64 -3.32 -0.31 -4.84
C TRP A 64 -4.09 -0.80 -6.06
N GLY A 65 -4.50 0.12 -6.96
CA GLY A 65 -5.19 -0.24 -8.21
C GLY A 65 -4.33 -1.10 -9.13
N ALA A 66 -3.06 -0.76 -9.25
CA ALA A 66 -2.10 -1.52 -10.04
C ALA A 66 -1.82 -2.91 -9.46
N LEU A 67 -1.73 -3.05 -8.14
CA LEU A 67 -1.53 -4.33 -7.47
C LEU A 67 -2.70 -5.29 -7.72
N ILE A 68 -3.93 -4.80 -7.56
CA ILE A 68 -5.14 -5.59 -7.84
C ILE A 68 -5.18 -6.00 -9.31
N LYS A 69 -4.88 -5.08 -10.23
CA LYS A 69 -4.83 -5.39 -11.66
C LYS A 69 -3.79 -6.46 -11.95
N ALA A 70 -2.55 -6.30 -11.51
CA ALA A 70 -1.47 -7.27 -11.73
C ALA A 70 -1.83 -8.65 -11.15
N THR A 71 -2.43 -8.69 -9.96
CA THR A 71 -2.86 -9.95 -9.33
C THR A 71 -3.96 -10.64 -10.11
N ARG A 72 -4.94 -9.88 -10.61
CA ARG A 72 -6.01 -10.40 -11.47
C ARG A 72 -5.48 -10.95 -12.78
N GLU A 73 -4.58 -10.24 -13.42
CA GLU A 73 -3.94 -10.64 -14.68
C GLU A 73 -3.11 -11.93 -14.48
N TRP A 74 -2.37 -12.01 -13.36
CA TRP A 74 -1.61 -13.22 -13.02
C TRP A 74 -2.51 -14.43 -12.73
N GLY A 75 -3.61 -14.25 -12.01
CA GLY A 75 -4.56 -15.32 -11.71
C GLY A 75 -5.40 -15.78 -12.90
N GLY A 76 -5.46 -14.99 -13.97
CA GLY A 76 -6.30 -15.26 -15.13
C GLY A 76 -7.77 -15.43 -14.75
N VAL A 77 -8.57 -16.02 -15.63
CA VAL A 77 -10.02 -16.16 -15.42
C VAL A 77 -10.38 -17.22 -14.38
N THR A 78 -9.55 -18.26 -14.23
CA THR A 78 -9.89 -19.47 -13.47
C THR A 78 -9.22 -19.58 -12.10
N GLN A 79 -8.14 -18.84 -11.82
CA GLN A 79 -7.35 -18.98 -10.60
C GLN A 79 -7.30 -17.72 -9.74
N GLN A 80 -8.32 -16.85 -9.82
CA GLN A 80 -8.38 -15.60 -9.05
C GLN A 80 -8.23 -15.84 -7.53
N GLY A 81 -8.93 -16.81 -6.98
CA GLY A 81 -8.86 -17.12 -5.55
C GLY A 81 -7.45 -17.51 -5.09
N LYS A 82 -6.72 -18.27 -5.91
CA LYS A 82 -5.33 -18.62 -5.60
C LYS A 82 -4.42 -17.40 -5.67
N ALA A 83 -4.57 -16.56 -6.69
CA ALA A 83 -3.75 -15.37 -6.88
C ALA A 83 -3.89 -14.40 -5.70
N PHE A 84 -5.12 -14.08 -5.30
CA PHE A 84 -5.36 -13.22 -4.13
C PHE A 84 -4.95 -13.90 -2.82
N GLY A 85 -5.12 -15.21 -2.69
CA GLY A 85 -4.63 -15.97 -1.54
C GLY A 85 -3.11 -15.88 -1.38
N PHE A 86 -2.35 -16.03 -2.47
CA PHE A 86 -0.90 -15.84 -2.45
C PHE A 86 -0.49 -14.40 -2.12
N LEU A 87 -1.19 -13.42 -2.69
CA LEU A 87 -0.96 -12.01 -2.40
C LEU A 87 -1.11 -11.73 -0.90
N GLU A 88 -2.23 -12.13 -0.29
CA GLU A 88 -2.51 -11.87 1.12
C GLU A 88 -1.59 -12.66 2.05
N ALA A 89 -1.30 -13.92 1.74
CA ALA A 89 -0.34 -14.72 2.50
C ALA A 89 1.07 -14.12 2.45
N GLY A 90 1.52 -13.69 1.26
CA GLY A 90 2.80 -13.01 1.07
C GLY A 90 2.88 -11.71 1.85
N ARG A 91 1.86 -10.88 1.80
CA ARG A 91 1.79 -9.62 2.56
C ARG A 91 1.90 -9.87 4.07
N GLY A 92 1.14 -10.84 4.59
CA GLY A 92 1.17 -11.20 6.01
C GLY A 92 2.55 -11.72 6.45
N LEU A 93 3.14 -12.62 5.66
CA LEU A 93 4.45 -13.18 5.93
C LEU A 93 5.55 -12.10 5.92
N PHE A 94 5.59 -11.26 4.88
CA PHE A 94 6.57 -10.18 4.81
C PHE A 94 6.40 -9.16 5.93
N ALA A 95 5.16 -8.81 6.28
CA ALA A 95 4.89 -7.92 7.42
C ALA A 95 5.44 -8.52 8.72
N ALA A 96 5.20 -9.81 8.98
CA ALA A 96 5.73 -10.50 10.17
C ALA A 96 7.27 -10.51 10.19
N ILE A 97 7.91 -10.80 9.06
CA ILE A 97 9.38 -10.78 8.96
C ILE A 97 9.93 -9.38 9.23
N LEU A 98 9.38 -8.34 8.60
CA LEU A 98 9.86 -6.96 8.77
C LEU A 98 9.66 -6.45 10.21
N VAL A 99 8.53 -6.76 10.82
CA VAL A 99 8.29 -6.42 12.24
C VAL A 99 9.27 -7.16 13.15
N SER A 100 9.52 -8.45 12.92
CA SER A 100 10.49 -9.22 13.69
C SER A 100 11.90 -8.67 13.56
N LEU A 101 12.31 -8.27 12.34
CA LEU A 101 13.61 -7.61 12.11
C LEU A 101 13.68 -6.24 12.80
N ALA A 102 12.63 -5.45 12.76
CA ALA A 102 12.58 -4.16 13.43
C ALA A 102 12.71 -4.33 14.95
N ILE A 103 12.03 -5.31 15.54
CA ILE A 103 12.15 -5.63 16.97
C ILE A 103 13.58 -6.11 17.29
N ALA A 104 14.17 -6.96 16.46
CA ALA A 104 15.54 -7.42 16.64
C ALA A 104 16.53 -6.24 16.61
N ILE A 105 16.43 -5.35 15.61
CA ILE A 105 17.26 -4.14 15.53
C ILE A 105 17.11 -3.29 16.81
N LEU A 106 15.89 -3.08 17.25
CA LEU A 106 15.60 -2.30 18.45
C LEU A 106 16.21 -2.95 19.70
N SER A 107 16.11 -4.27 19.84
CA SER A 107 16.66 -5.03 20.97
C SER A 107 18.18 -5.00 21.01
N PHE A 108 18.85 -5.01 19.85
CA PHE A 108 20.31 -4.93 19.78
C PHE A 108 20.84 -3.50 19.96
N ALA A 109 20.12 -2.51 19.43
CA ALA A 109 20.51 -1.11 19.55
C ALA A 109 20.29 -0.53 20.95
N LEU A 110 19.33 -1.09 21.69
CA LEU A 110 18.88 -0.59 22.98
C LEU A 110 18.85 -1.72 24.03
N PRO A 111 20.01 -2.19 24.51
CA PRO A 111 20.09 -3.30 25.48
C PRO A 111 19.60 -2.96 26.89
N GLY A 112 19.06 -1.76 27.10
CA GLY A 112 18.55 -1.26 28.38
C GLY A 112 17.03 -1.04 28.38
N ASP A 113 16.51 -0.57 29.50
CA ASP A 113 15.10 -0.24 29.68
C ASP A 113 14.70 0.93 28.76
N LEU A 114 13.75 0.71 27.86
CA LEU A 114 13.27 1.71 26.88
C LEU A 114 12.81 3.03 27.54
N ALA A 115 12.43 2.96 28.82
CA ALA A 115 12.01 4.12 29.61
C ALA A 115 13.15 5.09 29.93
N ASN A 116 14.40 4.61 29.96
CA ASN A 116 15.58 5.36 30.42
C ASN A 116 16.47 5.87 29.29
N LEU A 117 16.02 5.72 28.03
CA LEU A 117 16.80 6.14 26.87
C LEU A 117 16.95 7.66 26.77
N VAL A 118 18.15 8.08 26.46
CA VAL A 118 18.42 9.47 26.07
C VAL A 118 17.71 9.76 24.75
N SER A 119 17.16 10.96 24.59
CA SER A 119 16.38 11.37 23.43
C SER A 119 17.10 11.15 22.08
N GLY A 120 18.44 11.21 22.05
CA GLY A 120 19.26 10.95 20.88
C GLY A 120 19.26 9.49 20.43
N GLU A 121 19.41 8.56 21.37
CA GLU A 121 19.42 7.10 21.07
C GLU A 121 18.06 6.64 20.56
N ARG A 122 16.98 7.15 21.14
CA ARG A 122 15.61 6.86 20.67
C ARG A 122 15.40 7.33 19.23
N ARG A 123 15.91 8.53 18.89
CA ARG A 123 15.83 9.08 17.55
C ARG A 123 16.59 8.22 16.55
N GLN A 124 17.81 7.81 16.89
CA GLN A 124 18.62 6.96 16.01
C GLN A 124 17.99 5.60 15.78
N ALA A 125 17.51 4.94 16.81
CA ALA A 125 16.82 3.66 16.68
C ALA A 125 15.55 3.76 15.80
N MET A 126 14.80 4.85 15.91
CA MET A 126 13.66 5.11 15.02
C MET A 126 14.10 5.30 13.58
N GLN A 127 15.18 6.04 13.33
CA GLN A 127 15.73 6.23 11.98
C GLN A 127 16.18 4.91 11.36
N ASP A 128 16.85 4.04 12.12
CA ASP A 128 17.31 2.74 11.65
C ASP A 128 16.13 1.85 11.20
N ILE A 129 15.05 1.85 11.98
CA ILE A 129 13.82 1.15 11.61
C ILE A 129 13.19 1.74 10.34
N ILE A 130 13.14 3.07 10.23
CA ILE A 130 12.60 3.72 9.02
C ILE A 130 13.44 3.33 7.80
N TYR A 131 14.77 3.35 7.91
CA TYR A 131 15.67 2.94 6.81
C TYR A 131 15.50 1.46 6.44
N LEU A 132 15.24 0.58 7.39
CA LEU A 132 14.89 -0.82 7.11
C LEU A 132 13.65 -0.91 6.20
N TYR A 133 12.58 -0.19 6.53
CA TYR A 133 11.35 -0.20 5.74
C TYR A 133 11.53 0.49 4.38
N VAL A 134 12.30 1.57 4.32
CA VAL A 134 12.67 2.24 3.06
C VAL A 134 13.43 1.28 2.16
N GLY A 135 14.47 0.64 2.68
CA GLY A 135 15.26 -0.34 1.95
C GLY A 135 14.40 -1.48 1.41
N ALA A 136 13.56 -2.07 2.26
CA ALA A 136 12.64 -3.13 1.85
C ALA A 136 11.68 -2.68 0.73
N THR A 137 11.16 -1.45 0.81
CA THR A 137 10.25 -0.89 -0.19
C THR A 137 10.96 -0.65 -1.53
N LEU A 138 12.17 -0.10 -1.51
CA LEU A 138 12.97 0.13 -2.72
C LEU A 138 13.40 -1.19 -3.37
N ILE A 139 13.83 -2.17 -2.56
CA ILE A 139 14.15 -3.52 -3.02
C ILE A 139 12.91 -4.15 -3.69
N ALA A 140 11.74 -4.05 -3.07
CA ALA A 140 10.49 -4.50 -3.68
C ALA A 140 10.24 -3.82 -5.04
N GLY A 141 10.51 -2.52 -5.17
CA GLY A 141 10.42 -1.79 -6.43
C GLY A 141 11.35 -2.35 -7.51
N VAL A 142 12.60 -2.67 -7.13
CA VAL A 142 13.56 -3.33 -8.02
C VAL A 142 13.09 -4.73 -8.42
N PHE A 143 12.56 -5.52 -7.47
CA PHE A 143 12.01 -6.84 -7.76
C PHE A 143 10.85 -6.77 -8.76
N VAL A 144 9.93 -5.82 -8.59
CA VAL A 144 8.84 -5.60 -9.55
C VAL A 144 9.39 -5.23 -10.92
N ALA A 145 10.42 -4.38 -10.98
CA ALA A 145 11.04 -3.97 -12.24
C ALA A 145 11.74 -5.13 -12.97
N LEU A 146 12.29 -6.09 -12.24
CA LEU A 146 13.05 -7.20 -12.83
C LEU A 146 12.16 -8.42 -13.15
N PHE A 147 11.20 -8.73 -12.30
CA PHE A 147 10.48 -10.02 -12.34
C PHE A 147 9.02 -9.91 -12.79
N VAL A 148 8.39 -8.74 -12.70
CA VAL A 148 7.02 -8.61 -13.21
C VAL A 148 7.07 -8.38 -14.72
N PRO A 149 6.50 -9.27 -15.55
CA PRO A 149 6.53 -9.14 -16.99
C PRO A 149 5.73 -7.92 -17.46
N ILE A 150 6.20 -7.31 -18.55
CA ILE A 150 5.43 -6.30 -19.27
C ILE A 150 4.31 -7.05 -19.99
N GLN A 151 3.08 -6.75 -19.66
CA GLN A 151 1.95 -7.32 -20.39
C GLN A 151 1.69 -6.48 -21.64
N ALA A 152 2.12 -7.02 -22.79
CA ALA A 152 1.78 -6.45 -24.08
C ALA A 152 0.28 -6.64 -24.34
N GLY A 153 -0.48 -5.55 -24.42
CA GLY A 153 -1.86 -5.62 -24.87
C GLY A 153 -2.92 -4.86 -24.07
N VAL A 154 -2.54 -3.86 -23.28
CA VAL A 154 -3.54 -2.88 -22.85
C VAL A 154 -3.85 -1.99 -24.05
N GLU A 155 -4.86 -2.37 -24.84
CA GLU A 155 -5.47 -1.43 -25.76
C GLU A 155 -6.00 -0.26 -24.96
N THR A 156 -5.25 0.83 -24.94
CA THR A 156 -5.67 2.10 -24.33
C THR A 156 -6.83 2.65 -25.15
N SER A 157 -8.04 2.23 -24.80
CA SER A 157 -9.23 2.82 -25.39
C SER A 157 -9.35 4.27 -24.94
N PRO A 158 -9.44 5.24 -25.85
CA PRO A 158 -9.53 6.68 -25.52
C PRO A 158 -10.80 7.09 -24.74
N GLN A 159 -11.66 6.14 -24.41
CA GLN A 159 -13.01 6.38 -23.85
C GLN A 159 -13.07 6.38 -22.33
N SER A 160 -11.94 6.41 -21.60
CA SER A 160 -11.89 6.13 -20.16
C SER A 160 -12.74 7.06 -19.25
N ALA A 161 -12.84 8.35 -19.54
CA ALA A 161 -13.62 9.27 -18.70
C ALA A 161 -15.15 9.10 -18.83
N PHE A 162 -15.63 8.73 -20.01
CA PHE A 162 -17.06 8.44 -20.25
C PHE A 162 -17.44 7.07 -19.69
N ILE A 163 -16.50 6.12 -19.71
CA ILE A 163 -16.66 4.78 -19.14
C ILE A 163 -16.79 4.84 -17.62
N LEU A 164 -16.07 5.74 -16.93
CA LEU A 164 -16.15 5.89 -15.49
C LEU A 164 -17.57 6.22 -15.00
N ARG A 165 -18.21 7.21 -15.62
CA ARG A 165 -19.57 7.60 -15.24
C ARG A 165 -20.60 6.50 -15.53
N ARG A 166 -20.50 5.85 -16.68
CA ARG A 166 -21.35 4.70 -17.04
C ARG A 166 -21.06 3.49 -16.17
N GLY A 167 -19.79 3.20 -15.91
CA GLY A 167 -19.38 2.10 -15.04
C GLY A 167 -19.90 2.28 -13.62
N LEU A 168 -19.73 3.47 -13.03
CA LEU A 168 -20.20 3.78 -11.69
C LEU A 168 -21.74 3.69 -11.59
N SER A 169 -22.45 4.25 -12.56
CA SER A 169 -23.91 4.15 -12.62
C SER A 169 -24.38 2.70 -12.72
N LYS A 170 -23.75 1.89 -13.58
CA LYS A 170 -24.07 0.46 -13.73
C LYS A 170 -23.77 -0.36 -12.48
N VAL A 171 -22.66 -0.04 -11.80
CA VAL A 171 -22.28 -0.67 -10.52
C VAL A 171 -23.30 -0.33 -9.44
N LEU A 172 -23.61 0.95 -9.26
CA LEU A 172 -24.57 1.40 -8.23
C LEU A 172 -26.01 0.94 -8.48
N SER A 173 -26.36 0.67 -9.74
CA SER A 173 -27.69 0.15 -10.13
C SER A 173 -27.84 -1.36 -9.90
N ASN A 174 -26.75 -2.08 -9.62
CA ASN A 174 -26.80 -3.51 -9.37
C ASN A 174 -27.11 -3.77 -7.87
N PRO A 175 -28.29 -4.34 -7.53
CA PRO A 175 -28.69 -4.54 -6.15
C PRO A 175 -27.78 -5.49 -5.36
N LEU A 176 -27.05 -6.38 -6.03
CA LEU A 176 -26.12 -7.32 -5.38
C LEU A 176 -24.84 -6.64 -4.85
N ILE A 177 -24.53 -5.46 -5.33
CA ILE A 177 -23.32 -4.74 -4.90
C ILE A 177 -23.47 -4.18 -3.48
N TRP A 178 -24.65 -3.73 -3.12
CA TRP A 178 -24.89 -3.13 -1.80
C TRP A 178 -24.65 -4.09 -0.63
N PRO A 179 -25.17 -5.33 -0.63
CA PRO A 179 -24.82 -6.31 0.39
C PRO A 179 -23.33 -6.66 0.42
N GLN A 180 -22.67 -6.76 -0.74
CA GLN A 180 -21.23 -7.02 -0.82
C GLN A 180 -20.43 -5.88 -0.21
N MET A 181 -20.77 -4.63 -0.51
CA MET A 181 -20.13 -3.46 0.10
C MET A 181 -20.31 -3.45 1.62
N LEU A 182 -21.52 -3.78 2.10
CA LEU A 182 -21.82 -3.85 3.54
C LEU A 182 -20.98 -4.92 4.24
N ILE A 183 -20.88 -6.12 3.65
CA ILE A 183 -20.05 -7.22 4.18
C ILE A 183 -18.57 -6.81 4.27
N VAL A 184 -18.02 -6.26 3.19
CA VAL A 184 -16.62 -5.82 3.15
C VAL A 184 -16.37 -4.71 4.16
N MET A 185 -17.27 -3.73 4.24
CA MET A 185 -17.17 -2.63 5.20
C MET A 185 -17.25 -3.13 6.64
N SER A 186 -18.17 -4.02 6.95
CA SER A 186 -18.31 -4.59 8.30
C SER A 186 -17.10 -5.42 8.70
N ALA A 187 -16.57 -6.24 7.79
CA ALA A 187 -15.37 -7.04 8.01
C ALA A 187 -14.15 -6.13 8.24
N TYR A 188 -14.00 -5.06 7.47
CA TYR A 188 -12.92 -4.12 7.62
C TYR A 188 -13.00 -3.33 8.94
N VAL A 189 -14.19 -2.87 9.31
CA VAL A 189 -14.43 -2.18 10.59
C VAL A 189 -14.13 -3.10 11.77
N ALA A 190 -14.57 -4.37 11.72
CA ALA A 190 -14.28 -5.36 12.75
C ALA A 190 -12.78 -5.61 12.86
N TYR A 191 -12.09 -5.82 11.74
CA TYR A 191 -10.63 -6.02 11.70
C TYR A 191 -9.88 -4.82 12.29
N LYS A 192 -10.21 -3.60 11.85
CA LYS A 192 -9.58 -2.38 12.37
C LYS A 192 -9.95 -2.07 13.82
N GLY A 193 -11.16 -2.38 14.22
CA GLY A 193 -11.59 -2.25 15.62
C GLY A 193 -10.72 -3.10 16.54
N VAL A 194 -10.48 -4.36 16.18
CA VAL A 194 -9.58 -5.25 16.97
C VAL A 194 -8.14 -4.68 16.98
N ASP A 195 -7.61 -4.24 15.85
CA ASP A 195 -6.27 -3.62 15.76
C ASP A 195 -6.11 -2.46 16.75
N TYR A 196 -7.12 -1.58 16.83
CA TYR A 196 -7.06 -0.42 17.73
C TYR A 196 -7.25 -0.79 19.22
N TYR A 197 -8.10 -1.76 19.54
CA TYR A 197 -8.38 -2.12 20.94
C TYR A 197 -7.36 -3.08 21.56
N VAL A 198 -6.63 -3.84 20.77
CA VAL A 198 -5.57 -4.75 21.29
C VAL A 198 -4.26 -4.01 21.59
N LEU A 199 -4.06 -2.82 21.01
CA LEU A 199 -2.85 -2.01 21.20
C LEU A 199 -2.96 -1.00 22.37
N TYR A 200 -4.11 -0.90 23.04
CA TYR A 200 -4.37 -0.06 24.21
C TYR A 200 -4.90 -0.90 25.37
#